data_2760a59265452f702da5762c069fa33a
#
_entry.id   2760a59265452f702da5762c069fa33a
#
_cell.length_a   1.000
_cell.length_b   1.000
_cell.length_c   1.000
_cell.angle_alpha   90.00
_cell.angle_beta   90.00
_cell.angle_gamma   90.00
#
_symmetry.space_group_name_H-M   'P 1'
#
loop_
_entity.id
_entity.type
_entity.pdbx_description
1 polymer ?
#
loop_
_entity_poly.entity_id
_entity_poly.type
_entity_poly.pdbx_seq_one_letter_code
_entity_poly.pdbx_strand_id
1 'polypeptide(L)'
;MKRLFALILIATLWFNFAPSASAAYSNLTPCSENAAYQQKSKKFLNTTNDPQSGQKRAERYAEALCGPEGYPHLIVDGNLSHIGDFTIPGILFLYIAGWIGWVGRAYLIAIRKEKDTEMKEVVIDVPLALSKMLTGFAWPLAAFGEFTSGKLTVKDSEITVSPR
;
A
#
# COMPACT_ATOMS: atom_id res chain seq x y z
N MET A 1 -2.36 -29.23 5.74
CA MET A 1 -3.53 -28.87 6.57
C MET A 1 -3.15 -28.31 7.94
N LYS A 2 -2.28 -28.95 8.75
CA LYS A 2 -1.88 -28.43 10.10
C LYS A 2 -1.27 -27.02 10.07
N ARG A 3 -0.39 -26.72 9.09
CA ARG A 3 0.25 -25.38 8.96
C ARG A 3 -0.76 -24.30 8.56
N LEU A 4 -1.72 -24.61 7.68
CA LEU A 4 -2.78 -23.67 7.30
C LEU A 4 -3.69 -23.37 8.49
N PHE A 5 -4.04 -24.41 9.28
CA PHE A 5 -4.84 -24.25 10.49
C PHE A 5 -4.13 -23.38 11.55
N ALA A 6 -2.82 -23.57 11.71
CA ALA A 6 -2.01 -22.75 12.61
C ALA A 6 -1.95 -21.27 12.16
N LEU A 7 -1.80 -21.01 10.86
CA LEU A 7 -1.81 -19.63 10.33
C LEU A 7 -3.16 -18.94 10.52
N ILE A 8 -4.26 -19.67 10.27
CA ILE A 8 -5.63 -19.15 10.49
C ILE A 8 -5.83 -18.86 11.99
N LEU A 9 -5.37 -19.75 12.87
CA LEU A 9 -5.50 -19.60 14.31
C LEU A 9 -4.67 -18.40 14.83
N ILE A 10 -3.45 -18.21 14.34
CA ILE A 10 -2.61 -17.05 14.67
C ILE A 10 -3.26 -15.77 14.18
N ALA A 11 -3.78 -15.74 12.95
CA ALA A 11 -4.46 -14.58 12.40
C ALA A 11 -5.72 -14.23 13.20
N THR A 12 -6.55 -15.22 13.51
CA THR A 12 -7.77 -14.99 14.31
C THR A 12 -7.46 -14.55 15.73
N LEU A 13 -6.42 -15.10 16.38
CA LEU A 13 -5.97 -14.65 17.69
C LEU A 13 -5.46 -13.21 17.62
N TRP A 14 -4.67 -12.86 16.61
CA TRP A 14 -4.17 -11.50 16.49
C TRP A 14 -5.29 -10.48 16.31
N PHE A 15 -6.27 -10.75 15.45
CA PHE A 15 -7.41 -9.86 15.27
C PHE A 15 -8.31 -9.72 16.52
N ASN A 16 -8.32 -10.72 17.40
CA ASN A 16 -9.12 -10.67 18.65
C ASN A 16 -8.37 -10.01 19.82
N PHE A 17 -7.02 -10.03 19.83
CA PHE A 17 -6.22 -9.44 20.90
C PHE A 17 -5.61 -8.09 20.54
N ALA A 18 -5.70 -7.63 19.29
CA ALA A 18 -5.32 -6.27 18.97
C ALA A 18 -6.24 -5.32 19.75
N PRO A 19 -5.70 -4.50 20.67
CA PRO A 19 -6.53 -3.52 21.34
C PRO A 19 -7.14 -2.64 20.26
N SER A 20 -8.47 -2.46 20.31
CA SER A 20 -9.11 -1.44 19.49
C SER A 20 -8.37 -0.15 19.78
N ALA A 21 -7.71 0.41 18.78
CA ALA A 21 -7.10 1.72 18.89
C ALA A 21 -8.24 2.72 19.06
N SER A 22 -8.69 2.90 20.30
CA SER A 22 -9.52 4.03 20.69
C SER A 22 -8.63 5.26 20.62
N ALA A 23 -8.26 5.64 19.40
CA ALA A 23 -7.73 6.95 19.13
C ALA A 23 -8.79 7.93 19.65
N ALA A 24 -8.38 8.79 20.55
CA ALA A 24 -9.27 9.79 21.12
C ALA A 24 -9.70 10.74 20.01
N TYR A 25 -10.84 10.46 19.36
CA TYR A 25 -11.47 11.36 18.38
C TYR A 25 -12.15 12.56 19.06
N SER A 26 -11.95 12.70 20.38
CA SER A 26 -12.58 13.75 21.20
C SER A 26 -12.33 15.18 20.71
N ASN A 27 -11.28 15.37 19.89
CA ASN A 27 -10.93 16.67 19.34
C ASN A 27 -11.25 16.81 17.85
N LEU A 28 -11.87 15.81 17.23
CA LEU A 28 -12.24 15.86 15.83
C LEU A 28 -13.74 16.26 15.72
N THR A 29 -14.00 17.17 14.80
CA THR A 29 -15.36 17.62 14.46
C THR A 29 -15.60 17.45 12.97
N PRO A 30 -16.85 17.28 12.50
CA PRO A 30 -17.11 17.30 11.06
C PRO A 30 -16.50 18.54 10.42
N CYS A 31 -15.81 18.37 9.30
CA CYS A 31 -15.14 19.50 8.62
C CYS A 31 -16.13 20.58 8.22
N SER A 32 -17.37 20.20 7.89
CA SER A 32 -18.47 21.16 7.63
C SER A 32 -18.76 22.11 8.80
N GLU A 33 -18.50 21.66 10.03
CA GLU A 33 -18.75 22.44 11.26
C GLU A 33 -17.48 23.11 11.80
N ASN A 34 -16.30 22.75 11.25
CA ASN A 34 -15.01 23.23 11.72
C ASN A 34 -14.69 24.62 11.13
N ALA A 35 -14.64 25.65 11.96
CA ALA A 35 -14.41 27.03 11.55
C ALA A 35 -13.05 27.22 10.83
N ALA A 36 -11.99 26.55 11.28
CA ALA A 36 -10.67 26.63 10.66
C ALA A 36 -10.69 25.99 9.26
N TYR A 37 -11.40 24.89 9.08
CA TYR A 37 -11.60 24.26 7.77
C TYR A 37 -12.39 25.19 6.82
N GLN A 38 -13.49 25.79 7.28
CA GLN A 38 -14.30 26.69 6.47
C GLN A 38 -13.49 27.89 5.95
N GLN A 39 -12.58 28.41 6.77
CA GLN A 39 -11.68 29.50 6.34
C GLN A 39 -10.66 29.03 5.28
N LYS A 40 -10.12 27.82 5.45
CA LYS A 40 -9.14 27.25 4.53
C LYS A 40 -9.76 26.81 3.20
N SER A 41 -10.94 26.19 3.24
CA SER A 41 -11.64 25.69 2.05
C SER A 41 -11.98 26.79 1.05
N LYS A 42 -12.26 28.01 1.52
CA LYS A 42 -12.47 29.20 0.67
C LYS A 42 -11.24 29.59 -0.16
N LYS A 43 -10.05 29.15 0.27
CA LYS A 43 -8.76 29.43 -0.40
C LYS A 43 -8.27 28.26 -1.25
N PHE A 44 -9.05 27.21 -1.43
CA PHE A 44 -8.65 26.08 -2.25
C PHE A 44 -8.53 26.47 -3.72
N LEU A 45 -7.33 26.36 -4.24
CA LEU A 45 -7.05 26.67 -5.62
C LEU A 45 -7.58 25.56 -6.55
N ASN A 46 -7.96 25.93 -7.75
CA ASN A 46 -8.25 24.98 -8.81
C ASN A 46 -6.93 24.38 -9.30
N THR A 47 -6.76 23.07 -9.13
CA THR A 47 -5.53 22.34 -9.45
C THR A 47 -5.66 21.46 -10.69
N THR A 48 -6.83 21.47 -11.32
CA THR A 48 -7.11 20.76 -12.56
C THR A 48 -7.73 21.71 -13.58
N ASN A 49 -7.96 21.26 -14.81
CA ASN A 49 -8.65 22.03 -15.86
C ASN A 49 -10.13 22.33 -15.53
N ASP A 50 -10.69 21.72 -14.48
CA ASP A 50 -12.02 22.04 -13.99
C ASP A 50 -11.98 23.33 -13.15
N PRO A 51 -12.68 24.40 -13.54
CA PRO A 51 -12.70 25.66 -12.83
C PRO A 51 -13.36 25.59 -11.46
N GLN A 52 -14.02 24.48 -11.12
CA GLN A 52 -14.65 24.23 -9.82
C GLN A 52 -13.89 23.17 -9.00
N SER A 53 -12.71 22.77 -9.43
CA SER A 53 -11.98 21.67 -8.77
C SER A 53 -11.64 21.95 -7.30
N GLY A 54 -11.36 23.19 -6.93
CA GLY A 54 -11.16 23.60 -5.55
C GLY A 54 -12.42 23.47 -4.71
N GLN A 55 -13.56 23.93 -5.21
CA GLN A 55 -14.84 23.81 -4.53
C GLN A 55 -15.27 22.36 -4.37
N LYS A 56 -15.23 21.57 -5.43
CA LYS A 56 -15.56 20.13 -5.38
C LYS A 56 -14.68 19.35 -4.41
N ARG A 57 -13.43 19.77 -4.25
CA ARG A 57 -12.54 19.18 -3.24
C ARG A 57 -12.97 19.57 -1.83
N ALA A 58 -13.34 20.83 -1.61
CA ALA A 58 -13.85 21.30 -0.33
C ALA A 58 -15.14 20.54 0.07
N GLU A 59 -16.06 20.37 -0.86
CA GLU A 59 -17.30 19.60 -0.64
C GLU A 59 -17.03 18.15 -0.24
N ARG A 60 -16.11 17.46 -0.93
CA ARG A 60 -15.73 16.08 -0.59
C ARG A 60 -15.10 15.94 0.80
N TYR A 61 -14.31 16.91 1.21
CA TYR A 61 -13.68 16.88 2.53
C TYR A 61 -14.60 17.38 3.66
N ALA A 62 -15.70 18.03 3.31
CA ALA A 62 -16.68 18.51 4.31
C ALA A 62 -17.31 17.37 5.15
N GLU A 63 -17.39 16.17 4.56
CA GLU A 63 -17.93 14.97 5.24
C GLU A 63 -16.90 14.28 6.14
N ALA A 64 -15.62 14.58 5.98
CA ALA A 64 -14.55 14.02 6.80
C ALA A 64 -14.53 14.66 8.20
N LEU A 65 -13.76 14.06 9.13
CA LEU A 65 -13.47 14.62 10.44
C LEU A 65 -12.24 15.50 10.39
N CYS A 66 -12.35 16.73 10.88
CA CYS A 66 -11.27 17.71 10.94
C CYS A 66 -10.74 17.89 12.36
N GLY A 67 -9.44 18.01 12.49
CA GLY A 67 -8.81 18.45 13.72
C GLY A 67 -8.97 19.96 13.99
N PRO A 68 -8.57 20.47 15.16
CA PRO A 68 -8.64 21.88 15.51
C PRO A 68 -7.87 22.77 14.53
N GLU A 69 -6.88 22.23 13.85
CA GLU A 69 -6.09 22.89 12.81
C GLU A 69 -6.85 23.06 11.48
N GLY A 70 -8.03 22.43 11.32
CA GLY A 70 -8.87 22.51 10.13
C GLY A 70 -8.34 21.72 8.93
N TYR A 71 -7.74 20.55 9.17
CA TYR A 71 -7.40 19.56 8.14
C TYR A 71 -8.20 18.29 8.33
N PRO A 72 -8.65 17.66 7.22
CA PRO A 72 -9.31 16.37 7.29
C PRO A 72 -8.32 15.28 7.69
N HIS A 73 -8.76 14.39 8.57
CA HIS A 73 -8.02 13.23 9.06
C HIS A 73 -8.61 11.95 8.49
N LEU A 74 -7.73 10.99 8.17
CA LEU A 74 -8.11 9.62 7.90
C LEU A 74 -8.26 8.87 9.23
N ILE A 75 -9.40 8.21 9.43
CA ILE A 75 -9.71 7.51 10.67
C ILE A 75 -9.36 6.03 10.52
N VAL A 76 -8.44 5.57 11.37
CA VAL A 76 -7.95 4.17 11.36
C VAL A 76 -8.26 3.53 12.71
N ASP A 77 -9.55 3.24 12.95
CA ASP A 77 -10.04 2.66 14.19
C ASP A 77 -10.53 1.21 14.06
N GLY A 78 -10.49 0.67 12.84
CA GLY A 78 -11.03 -0.66 12.54
C GLY A 78 -12.56 -0.70 12.42
N ASN A 79 -13.25 0.42 12.58
CA ASN A 79 -14.69 0.50 12.38
C ASN A 79 -15.03 0.50 10.88
N LEU A 80 -15.98 -0.34 10.48
CA LEU A 80 -16.40 -0.47 9.07
C LEU A 80 -17.01 0.82 8.51
N SER A 81 -17.48 1.75 9.35
CA SER A 81 -17.93 3.06 8.89
C SER A 81 -16.80 3.90 8.30
N HIS A 82 -15.55 3.66 8.72
CA HIS A 82 -14.35 4.34 8.25
C HIS A 82 -13.50 3.47 7.31
N ILE A 83 -14.07 2.39 6.77
CA ILE A 83 -13.33 1.43 5.94
C ILE A 83 -12.63 2.09 4.74
N GLY A 84 -13.22 3.12 4.17
CA GLY A 84 -12.64 3.88 3.06
C GLY A 84 -11.34 4.59 3.43
N ASP A 85 -11.21 5.03 4.69
CA ASP A 85 -10.09 5.83 5.16
C ASP A 85 -8.79 5.03 5.27
N PHE A 86 -8.88 3.73 5.57
CA PHE A 86 -7.70 2.87 5.71
C PHE A 86 -7.56 1.82 4.61
N THR A 87 -8.66 1.33 4.02
CA THR A 87 -8.60 0.28 3.01
C THR A 87 -8.02 0.79 1.70
N ILE A 88 -8.46 1.95 1.22
CA ILE A 88 -7.95 2.53 -0.05
C ILE A 88 -6.45 2.83 0.04
N PRO A 89 -5.95 3.60 1.03
CA PRO A 89 -4.53 3.82 1.20
C PRO A 89 -3.74 2.53 1.42
N GLY A 90 -4.29 1.59 2.19
CA GLY A 90 -3.68 0.29 2.49
C GLY A 90 -3.50 -0.56 1.24
N ILE A 91 -4.53 -0.72 0.41
CA ILE A 91 -4.46 -1.45 -0.86
C ILE A 91 -3.48 -0.77 -1.83
N LEU A 92 -3.52 0.56 -1.92
CA LEU A 92 -2.60 1.31 -2.77
C LEU A 92 -1.15 1.12 -2.32
N PHE A 93 -0.90 1.19 -1.02
CA PHE A 93 0.43 0.91 -0.46
C PHE A 93 0.91 -0.51 -0.79
N LEU A 94 0.08 -1.52 -0.55
CA LEU A 94 0.40 -2.91 -0.86
C LEU A 94 0.66 -3.12 -2.35
N TYR A 95 -0.13 -2.47 -3.22
CA TYR A 95 0.07 -2.54 -4.65
C TYR A 95 1.41 -1.95 -5.08
N ILE A 96 1.76 -0.75 -4.59
CA ILE A 96 3.02 -0.09 -4.92
C ILE A 96 4.22 -0.86 -4.35
N ALA A 97 4.15 -1.28 -3.10
CA ALA A 97 5.21 -2.07 -2.46
C ALA A 97 5.44 -3.41 -3.17
N GLY A 98 4.35 -4.09 -3.53
CA GLY A 98 4.40 -5.32 -4.30
C GLY A 98 4.98 -5.12 -5.71
N TRP A 99 4.62 -4.02 -6.37
CA TRP A 99 5.20 -3.67 -7.68
C TRP A 99 6.71 -3.46 -7.58
N ILE A 100 7.18 -2.67 -6.61
CA ILE A 100 8.62 -2.43 -6.39
C ILE A 100 9.35 -3.75 -6.14
N GLY A 101 8.83 -4.59 -5.24
CA GLY A 101 9.42 -5.88 -4.92
C GLY A 101 9.44 -6.83 -6.12
N TRP A 102 8.36 -6.88 -6.89
CA TRP A 102 8.26 -7.71 -8.09
C TRP A 102 9.24 -7.30 -9.18
N VAL A 103 9.35 -6.00 -9.42
CA VAL A 103 10.31 -5.44 -10.39
C VAL A 103 11.75 -5.75 -9.98
N GLY A 104 12.09 -5.54 -8.70
CA GLY A 104 13.42 -5.87 -8.17
C GLY A 104 13.76 -7.35 -8.36
N ARG A 105 12.82 -8.26 -8.00
CA ARG A 105 12.98 -9.70 -8.24
C ARG A 105 13.15 -10.03 -9.72
N ALA A 106 12.34 -9.45 -10.60
CA ALA A 106 12.42 -9.68 -12.05
C ALA A 106 13.73 -9.18 -12.65
N TYR A 107 14.23 -8.04 -12.15
CA TYR A 107 15.54 -7.51 -12.53
C TYR A 107 16.68 -8.46 -12.13
N LEU A 108 16.72 -8.88 -10.86
CA LEU A 108 17.75 -9.82 -10.36
C LEU A 108 17.73 -11.16 -11.11
N ILE A 109 16.55 -11.69 -11.44
CA ILE A 109 16.46 -12.91 -12.25
C ILE A 109 17.01 -12.69 -13.68
N ALA A 110 16.79 -11.50 -14.24
CA ALA A 110 17.28 -11.19 -15.58
C ALA A 110 18.81 -11.10 -15.63
N ILE A 111 19.42 -10.37 -14.70
CA ILE A 111 20.89 -10.19 -14.67
C ILE A 111 21.65 -11.47 -14.33
N ARG A 112 21.06 -12.40 -13.55
CA ARG A 112 21.69 -13.71 -13.24
C ARG A 112 22.09 -14.53 -14.46
N LYS A 113 21.49 -14.25 -15.61
CA LYS A 113 21.80 -14.92 -16.88
C LYS A 113 22.94 -14.24 -17.67
N GLU A 114 23.44 -13.12 -17.17
CA GLU A 114 24.46 -12.33 -17.84
C GLU A 114 25.87 -12.57 -17.25
N LYS A 115 26.90 -12.23 -18.01
CA LYS A 115 28.29 -12.50 -17.61
C LYS A 115 28.78 -11.61 -16.48
N ASP A 116 28.22 -10.37 -16.36
CA ASP A 116 28.66 -9.36 -15.40
C ASP A 116 27.63 -9.14 -14.30
N THR A 117 27.08 -10.21 -13.75
CA THR A 117 26.00 -10.18 -12.75
C THR A 117 26.33 -9.30 -11.56
N GLU A 118 27.52 -9.49 -10.95
CA GLU A 118 27.94 -8.74 -9.76
C GLU A 118 28.03 -7.23 -10.03
N MET A 119 28.54 -6.83 -11.20
CA MET A 119 28.61 -5.42 -11.56
C MET A 119 27.23 -4.83 -11.78
N LYS A 120 26.28 -5.58 -12.36
CA LYS A 120 24.90 -5.13 -12.61
C LYS A 120 24.01 -5.10 -11.36
N GLU A 121 24.41 -5.79 -10.29
CA GLU A 121 23.78 -5.62 -8.98
C GLU A 121 24.16 -4.29 -8.32
N VAL A 122 25.38 -3.82 -8.55
CA VAL A 122 25.91 -2.57 -7.97
C VAL A 122 25.58 -1.37 -8.87
N VAL A 123 25.77 -1.53 -10.19
CA VAL A 123 25.50 -0.50 -11.20
C VAL A 123 24.28 -0.93 -12.00
N ILE A 124 23.15 -0.31 -11.73
CA ILE A 124 21.86 -0.67 -12.34
C ILE A 124 21.89 -0.44 -13.86
N ASP A 125 21.54 -1.48 -14.63
CA ASP A 125 21.23 -1.37 -16.06
C ASP A 125 19.87 -0.68 -16.22
N VAL A 126 19.90 0.63 -16.46
CA VAL A 126 18.70 1.47 -16.50
C VAL A 126 17.69 1.04 -17.57
N PRO A 127 18.08 0.75 -18.83
CA PRO A 127 17.17 0.23 -19.84
C PRO A 127 16.47 -1.05 -19.42
N LEU A 128 17.22 -2.00 -18.86
CA LEU A 128 16.64 -3.25 -18.36
C LEU A 128 15.69 -3.00 -17.18
N ALA A 129 16.07 -2.16 -16.23
CA ALA A 129 15.25 -1.81 -15.08
C ALA A 129 13.92 -1.16 -15.52
N LEU A 130 13.95 -0.21 -16.45
CA LEU A 130 12.73 0.42 -16.98
C LEU A 130 11.84 -0.59 -17.69
N SER A 131 12.40 -1.52 -18.47
CA SER A 131 11.64 -2.60 -19.09
C SER A 131 10.92 -3.45 -18.05
N LYS A 132 11.59 -3.79 -16.93
CA LYS A 132 10.99 -4.56 -15.84
C LYS A 132 9.92 -3.74 -15.07
N MET A 133 10.13 -2.44 -14.90
CA MET A 133 9.13 -1.55 -14.30
C MET A 133 7.83 -1.56 -15.09
N LEU A 134 7.89 -1.40 -16.40
CA LEU A 134 6.71 -1.39 -17.26
C LEU A 134 5.95 -2.73 -17.23
N THR A 135 6.66 -3.85 -17.27
CA THR A 135 6.04 -5.18 -17.22
C THR A 135 5.58 -5.57 -15.80
N GLY A 136 6.23 -5.01 -14.78
CA GLY A 136 5.91 -5.25 -13.38
C GLY A 136 4.58 -4.67 -12.92
N PHE A 137 3.98 -3.77 -13.68
CA PHE A 137 2.67 -3.17 -13.33
C PHE A 137 1.58 -4.23 -13.09
N ALA A 138 1.55 -5.30 -13.87
CA ALA A 138 0.61 -6.40 -13.72
C ALA A 138 1.06 -7.48 -12.70
N TRP A 139 1.91 -7.12 -11.73
CA TRP A 139 2.50 -8.06 -10.78
C TRP A 139 1.50 -8.96 -10.04
N PRO A 140 0.28 -8.54 -9.66
CA PRO A 140 -0.62 -9.44 -8.94
C PRO A 140 -1.03 -10.65 -9.78
N LEU A 141 -1.26 -10.45 -11.08
CA LEU A 141 -1.60 -11.55 -12.01
C LEU A 141 -0.38 -12.46 -12.25
N ALA A 142 0.80 -11.86 -12.42
CA ALA A 142 2.04 -12.61 -12.61
C ALA A 142 2.39 -13.43 -11.36
N ALA A 143 2.25 -12.85 -10.16
CA ALA A 143 2.48 -13.52 -8.90
C ALA A 143 1.50 -14.69 -8.69
N PHE A 144 0.23 -14.50 -9.02
CA PHE A 144 -0.77 -15.57 -8.96
C PHE A 144 -0.41 -16.71 -9.92
N GLY A 145 -0.01 -16.41 -11.15
CA GLY A 145 0.43 -17.41 -12.13
C GLY A 145 1.69 -18.18 -11.68
N GLU A 146 2.66 -17.51 -11.06
CA GLU A 146 3.86 -18.17 -10.52
C GLU A 146 3.54 -18.98 -9.27
N PHE A 147 2.63 -18.53 -8.43
CA PHE A 147 2.17 -19.27 -7.25
C PHE A 147 1.47 -20.59 -7.64
N THR A 148 0.52 -20.52 -8.58
CA THR A 148 -0.23 -21.71 -9.04
C THR A 148 0.64 -22.71 -9.79
N SER A 149 1.67 -22.23 -10.50
CA SER A 149 2.66 -23.09 -11.19
C SER A 149 3.79 -23.60 -10.30
N GLY A 150 3.82 -23.23 -9.00
CA GLY A 150 4.85 -23.62 -8.05
C GLY A 150 6.21 -22.95 -8.26
N LYS A 151 6.31 -21.94 -9.13
CA LYS A 151 7.57 -21.21 -9.40
C LYS A 151 7.92 -20.20 -8.31
N LEU A 152 6.95 -19.78 -7.51
CA LEU A 152 7.14 -18.79 -6.45
C LEU A 152 7.73 -19.42 -5.18
N THR A 153 7.53 -20.71 -4.99
CA THR A 153 7.96 -21.46 -3.79
C THR A 153 8.98 -22.53 -4.17
N VAL A 154 9.99 -22.68 -3.32
CA VAL A 154 11.00 -23.73 -3.44
C VAL A 154 10.64 -24.84 -2.45
N LYS A 155 10.85 -26.09 -2.81
CA LYS A 155 10.62 -27.24 -1.91
C LYS A 155 11.64 -27.21 -0.77
N ASP A 156 11.22 -27.63 0.41
CA ASP A 156 12.10 -27.66 1.60
C ASP A 156 13.40 -28.48 1.35
N SER A 157 13.34 -29.48 0.46
CA SER A 157 14.50 -30.30 0.07
C SER A 157 15.52 -29.58 -0.84
N GLU A 158 15.12 -28.47 -1.46
CA GLU A 158 15.97 -27.68 -2.37
C GLU A 158 16.55 -26.43 -1.70
N ILE A 159 16.15 -26.18 -0.43
CA ILE A 159 16.69 -25.05 0.34
C ILE A 159 18.06 -25.47 0.88
N THR A 160 19.11 -24.86 0.34
CA THR A 160 20.45 -25.06 0.85
C THR A 160 20.60 -24.36 2.20
N VAL A 161 20.96 -25.14 3.23
CA VAL A 161 21.32 -24.56 4.53
C VAL A 161 22.68 -23.91 4.34
N SER A 162 22.79 -22.62 4.69
CA SER A 162 24.07 -21.91 4.64
C SER A 162 25.12 -22.67 5.45
N PRO A 163 26.26 -23.04 4.87
CA PRO A 163 27.35 -23.64 5.66
C PRO A 163 27.81 -22.59 6.70
N ARG A 164 27.89 -23.05 7.95
CA ARG A 164 28.43 -22.24 9.04
C ARG A 164 29.93 -22.15 8.91
#